data_46b99d970617f820e70f9ee9810390f0
#
_entry.id   46b99d970617f820e70f9ee9810390f0
#
_cell.length_a   1.000
_cell.length_b   1.000
_cell.length_c   1.000
_cell.angle_alpha   90.00
_cell.angle_beta   90.00
_cell.angle_gamma   90.00
#
_symmetry.space_group_name_H-M   'P 1'
#
loop_
_entity.id
_entity.type
_entity.pdbx_description
1 polymer ?
#
loop_
_entity_poly.entity_id
_entity_poly.type
_entity_poly.pdbx_seq_one_letter_code
_entity_poly.pdbx_strand_id
1 'polypeptide(L)'
;YKDFSLHLLREMARCLGMTYESATGDYSGATYSSVRMAVNEIFAITRARRKFIIAPFCQPIYEAWLEEEIFAGRIEFPGGPDAFMANRAAACRATWAGAPKPVADDLKAAKSHEVYRNMGVLSDQDIADDLGLDIEDVYAQRAREKSLRERYDLPDNFYPTSLSQTEAIERAPEPDPGAHPGGD
;
A
#
# COMPACT_ATOMS: atom_id res chain seq x y z
N TYR A 1 25.59 18.42 -27.05
CA TYR A 1 24.62 17.39 -27.50
C TYR A 1 24.07 16.57 -26.32
N LYS A 2 24.92 16.18 -25.37
CA LYS A 2 24.58 15.37 -24.21
C LYS A 2 23.50 16.06 -23.34
N ASP A 3 23.68 17.33 -23.01
CA ASP A 3 22.76 18.07 -22.13
C ASP A 3 21.38 18.28 -22.78
N PHE A 4 21.37 18.49 -24.09
CA PHE A 4 20.13 18.59 -24.87
C PHE A 4 19.35 17.26 -24.86
N SER A 5 20.04 16.14 -25.08
CA SER A 5 19.42 14.81 -25.05
C SER A 5 18.88 14.47 -23.66
N LEU A 6 19.64 14.82 -22.59
CA LEU A 6 19.18 14.65 -21.22
C LEU A 6 17.94 15.48 -20.89
N HIS A 7 17.88 16.71 -21.41
CA HIS A 7 16.69 17.56 -21.22
C HIS A 7 15.47 16.94 -21.89
N LEU A 8 15.58 16.51 -23.14
CA LEU A 8 14.49 15.82 -23.85
C LEU A 8 14.01 14.56 -23.12
N LEU A 9 14.92 13.74 -22.63
CA LEU A 9 14.58 12.53 -21.90
C LEU A 9 13.82 12.84 -20.60
N ARG A 10 14.18 13.93 -19.89
CA ARG A 10 13.44 14.37 -18.70
C ARG A 10 12.03 14.84 -19.05
N GLU A 11 11.88 15.62 -20.12
CA GLU A 11 10.56 16.04 -20.59
C GLU A 11 9.69 14.85 -21.01
N MET A 12 10.24 13.91 -21.75
CA MET A 12 9.52 12.70 -22.16
C MET A 12 9.11 11.84 -20.95
N ALA A 13 10.02 11.62 -20.00
CA ALA A 13 9.72 10.88 -18.78
C ALA A 13 8.58 11.54 -18.01
N ARG A 14 8.61 12.88 -17.88
CA ARG A 14 7.55 13.64 -17.22
C ARG A 14 6.19 13.52 -17.93
N CYS A 15 6.17 13.58 -19.26
CA CYS A 15 4.95 13.37 -20.05
C CYS A 15 4.35 11.97 -19.84
N LEU A 16 5.20 10.95 -19.69
CA LEU A 16 4.77 9.58 -19.42
C LEU A 16 4.35 9.36 -17.97
N GLY A 17 4.65 10.31 -17.07
CA GLY A 17 4.34 10.20 -15.64
C GLY A 17 5.28 9.26 -14.89
N MET A 18 6.57 9.30 -15.25
CA MET A 18 7.65 8.58 -14.55
C MET A 18 8.84 9.51 -14.27
N THR A 19 9.73 9.11 -13.37
CA THR A 19 10.95 9.85 -13.10
C THR A 19 11.98 9.63 -14.23
N TYR A 20 12.90 10.56 -14.40
CA TYR A 20 14.00 10.40 -15.35
C TYR A 20 14.81 9.14 -15.02
N GLU A 21 15.10 8.92 -13.75
CA GLU A 21 15.85 7.78 -13.25
C GLU A 21 15.15 6.45 -13.57
N SER A 22 13.81 6.41 -13.38
CA SER A 22 13.00 5.23 -13.73
C SER A 22 12.95 4.97 -15.24
N ALA A 23 12.92 6.04 -16.04
CA ALA A 23 12.83 5.93 -17.50
C ALA A 23 14.16 5.50 -18.14
N THR A 24 15.28 5.90 -17.55
CA THR A 24 16.62 5.70 -18.14
C THR A 24 17.48 4.68 -17.40
N GLY A 25 17.13 4.37 -16.12
CA GLY A 25 18.00 3.58 -15.23
C GLY A 25 19.26 4.32 -14.77
N ASP A 26 19.38 5.61 -15.09
CA ASP A 26 20.53 6.43 -14.72
C ASP A 26 20.29 7.16 -13.40
N TYR A 27 20.90 6.65 -12.34
CA TYR A 27 20.85 7.21 -10.98
C TYR A 27 22.10 8.01 -10.61
N SER A 28 23.02 8.27 -11.56
CA SER A 28 24.35 8.85 -11.30
C SER A 28 24.31 10.25 -10.68
N GLY A 29 23.27 11.03 -10.95
CA GLY A 29 23.06 12.36 -10.38
C GLY A 29 21.98 12.43 -9.31
N ALA A 30 21.43 11.29 -8.89
CA ALA A 30 20.28 11.22 -7.98
C ALA A 30 20.72 11.15 -6.52
N THR A 31 20.05 11.91 -5.67
CA THR A 31 20.11 11.73 -4.21
C THR A 31 18.85 11.02 -3.73
N TYR A 32 18.94 10.33 -2.61
CA TYR A 32 17.78 9.70 -1.98
C TYR A 32 16.59 10.65 -1.85
N SER A 33 16.83 11.88 -1.39
CA SER A 33 15.79 12.88 -1.20
C SER A 33 15.16 13.34 -2.51
N SER A 34 15.96 13.54 -3.57
CA SER A 34 15.45 13.99 -4.88
C SER A 34 14.58 12.91 -5.54
N VAL A 35 15.02 11.65 -5.51
CA VAL A 35 14.23 10.52 -6.03
C VAL A 35 12.93 10.35 -5.25
N ARG A 36 12.97 10.42 -3.93
CA ARG A 36 11.77 10.34 -3.09
C ARG A 36 10.75 11.44 -3.40
N MET A 37 11.19 12.67 -3.58
CA MET A 37 10.30 13.78 -3.96
C MET A 37 9.69 13.55 -5.33
N ALA A 38 10.47 13.17 -6.33
CA ALA A 38 10.01 12.90 -7.69
C ALA A 38 8.98 11.74 -7.72
N VAL A 39 9.23 10.65 -6.99
CA VAL A 39 8.29 9.53 -6.86
C VAL A 39 6.99 9.97 -6.19
N ASN A 40 7.03 10.81 -5.15
CA ASN A 40 5.83 11.32 -4.50
C ASN A 40 4.98 12.20 -5.44
N GLU A 41 5.59 13.07 -6.24
CA GLU A 41 4.87 13.89 -7.22
C GLU A 41 4.18 13.01 -8.28
N ILE A 42 4.89 12.04 -8.81
CA ILE A 42 4.34 11.11 -9.82
C ILE A 42 3.22 10.27 -9.24
N PHE A 43 3.38 9.80 -8.00
CA PHE A 43 2.33 9.04 -7.33
C PHE A 43 1.07 9.89 -7.10
N ALA A 44 1.21 11.17 -6.77
CA ALA A 44 0.06 12.09 -6.67
C ALA A 44 -0.69 12.22 -8.00
N ILE A 45 0.04 12.35 -9.11
CA ILE A 45 -0.56 12.36 -10.46
C ILE A 45 -1.25 11.03 -10.77
N THR A 46 -0.62 9.91 -10.43
CA THR A 46 -1.18 8.57 -10.64
C THR A 46 -2.47 8.38 -9.84
N ARG A 47 -2.50 8.81 -8.58
CA ARG A 47 -3.73 8.80 -7.76
C ARG A 47 -4.85 9.66 -8.38
N ALA A 48 -4.51 10.84 -8.88
CA ALA A 48 -5.49 11.70 -9.55
C ALA A 48 -6.04 11.04 -10.83
N ARG A 49 -5.18 10.45 -11.66
CA ARG A 49 -5.59 9.71 -12.87
C ARG A 49 -6.48 8.52 -12.51
N ARG A 50 -6.14 7.77 -11.46
CA ARG A 50 -6.96 6.66 -10.98
C ARG A 50 -8.35 7.12 -10.56
N LYS A 51 -8.42 8.19 -9.75
CA LYS A 51 -9.68 8.74 -9.27
C LYS A 51 -10.56 9.32 -10.37
N PHE A 52 -9.98 10.05 -11.32
CA PHE A 52 -10.76 10.85 -12.30
C PHE A 52 -10.89 10.19 -13.67
N ILE A 53 -10.10 9.17 -13.97
CA ILE A 53 -10.12 8.47 -15.26
C ILE A 53 -10.48 7.01 -15.08
N ILE A 54 -9.67 6.26 -14.29
CA ILE A 54 -9.80 4.82 -14.21
C ILE A 54 -11.07 4.42 -13.46
N ALA A 55 -11.33 4.97 -12.28
CA ALA A 55 -12.51 4.63 -11.50
C ALA A 55 -13.82 4.93 -12.24
N PRO A 56 -14.03 6.12 -12.85
CA PRO A 56 -15.22 6.41 -13.65
C PRO A 56 -15.36 5.54 -14.91
N PHE A 57 -14.26 5.01 -15.44
CA PHE A 57 -14.28 4.09 -16.58
C PHE A 57 -14.64 2.66 -16.14
N CYS A 58 -14.02 2.17 -15.08
CA CYS A 58 -14.21 0.79 -14.61
C CYS A 58 -15.55 0.58 -13.90
N GLN A 59 -16.03 1.59 -13.16
CA GLN A 59 -17.24 1.47 -12.34
C GLN A 59 -18.49 1.07 -13.16
N PRO A 60 -18.85 1.71 -14.27
CA PRO A 60 -20.03 1.32 -15.05
C PRO A 60 -19.89 -0.08 -15.68
N ILE A 61 -18.68 -0.47 -16.05
CA ILE A 61 -18.42 -1.82 -16.60
C ILE A 61 -18.66 -2.87 -15.53
N TYR A 62 -18.16 -2.65 -14.32
CA TYR A 62 -18.37 -3.52 -13.18
C TYR A 62 -19.85 -3.62 -12.79
N GLU A 63 -20.56 -2.49 -12.76
CA GLU A 63 -21.99 -2.45 -12.47
C GLU A 63 -22.80 -3.27 -13.48
N ALA A 64 -22.52 -3.10 -14.77
CA ALA A 64 -23.21 -3.86 -15.83
C ALA A 64 -22.91 -5.36 -15.76
N TRP A 65 -21.64 -5.70 -15.50
CA TRP A 65 -21.24 -7.10 -15.33
C TRP A 65 -21.89 -7.74 -14.11
N LEU A 66 -21.87 -7.08 -12.94
CA LEU A 66 -22.46 -7.62 -11.72
C LEU A 66 -23.97 -7.80 -11.85
N GLU A 67 -24.65 -6.85 -12.48
CA GLU A 67 -26.08 -6.95 -12.79
C GLU A 67 -26.37 -8.18 -13.65
N GLU A 68 -25.61 -8.37 -14.74
CA GLU A 68 -25.76 -9.54 -15.62
C GLU A 68 -25.54 -10.86 -14.87
N GLU A 69 -24.50 -10.95 -14.05
CA GLU A 69 -24.17 -12.16 -13.28
C GLU A 69 -25.26 -12.54 -12.28
N ILE A 70 -25.86 -11.54 -11.60
CA ILE A 70 -26.94 -11.75 -10.64
C ILE A 70 -28.23 -12.19 -11.38
N PHE A 71 -28.59 -11.51 -12.46
CA PHE A 71 -29.79 -11.88 -13.23
C PHE A 71 -29.66 -13.24 -13.93
N ALA A 72 -28.47 -13.63 -14.30
CA ALA A 72 -28.18 -14.97 -14.83
C ALA A 72 -28.11 -16.06 -13.75
N GLY A 73 -28.18 -15.71 -12.47
CA GLY A 73 -28.07 -16.64 -11.35
C GLY A 73 -26.68 -17.22 -11.13
N ARG A 74 -25.63 -16.61 -11.71
CA ARG A 74 -24.24 -17.02 -11.51
C ARG A 74 -23.66 -16.47 -10.19
N ILE A 75 -24.17 -15.32 -9.75
CA ILE A 75 -23.90 -14.75 -8.42
C ILE A 75 -25.19 -14.66 -7.65
N GLU A 76 -25.22 -15.28 -6.47
CA GLU A 76 -26.37 -15.17 -5.56
C GLU A 76 -26.32 -13.86 -4.78
N PHE A 77 -27.39 -13.07 -4.84
CA PHE A 77 -27.55 -11.87 -4.03
C PHE A 77 -28.63 -12.09 -2.96
N PRO A 78 -28.40 -11.69 -1.69
CA PRO A 78 -29.39 -11.84 -0.63
C PRO A 78 -30.69 -11.12 -0.97
N GLY A 79 -31.79 -11.86 -1.06
CA GLY A 79 -33.10 -11.37 -1.49
C GLY A 79 -33.34 -11.35 -3.00
N GLY A 80 -32.39 -11.87 -3.79
CA GLY A 80 -32.53 -12.04 -5.24
C GLY A 80 -32.34 -10.76 -6.06
N PRO A 81 -32.59 -10.85 -7.40
CA PRO A 81 -32.39 -9.73 -8.32
C PRO A 81 -33.19 -8.46 -7.98
N ASP A 82 -34.41 -8.60 -7.47
CA ASP A 82 -35.24 -7.44 -7.11
C ASP A 82 -34.65 -6.67 -5.92
N ALA A 83 -34.11 -7.38 -4.92
CA ALA A 83 -33.43 -6.78 -3.79
C ALA A 83 -32.09 -6.13 -4.21
N PHE A 84 -31.39 -6.72 -5.18
CA PHE A 84 -30.22 -6.10 -5.78
C PHE A 84 -30.59 -4.77 -6.46
N MET A 85 -31.61 -4.76 -7.32
CA MET A 85 -32.04 -3.54 -8.03
C MET A 85 -32.48 -2.44 -7.08
N ALA A 86 -33.17 -2.79 -5.97
CA ALA A 86 -33.56 -1.82 -4.96
C ALA A 86 -32.35 -1.17 -4.23
N ASN A 87 -31.21 -1.87 -4.18
CA ASN A 87 -30.01 -1.42 -3.48
C ASN A 87 -28.78 -1.30 -4.43
N ARG A 88 -29.00 -1.21 -5.75
CA ARG A 88 -27.97 -1.28 -6.79
C ARG A 88 -26.78 -0.37 -6.51
N ALA A 89 -27.03 0.88 -6.15
CA ALA A 89 -25.96 1.85 -5.90
C ALA A 89 -25.03 1.46 -4.72
N ALA A 90 -25.58 0.82 -3.69
CA ALA A 90 -24.80 0.35 -2.55
C ALA A 90 -24.12 -0.99 -2.87
N ALA A 91 -24.84 -1.90 -3.53
CA ALA A 91 -24.33 -3.22 -3.90
C ALA A 91 -23.19 -3.16 -4.92
N CYS A 92 -23.22 -2.18 -5.85
CA CYS A 92 -22.19 -1.98 -6.86
C CYS A 92 -21.04 -1.07 -6.38
N ARG A 93 -21.03 -0.64 -5.11
CA ARG A 93 -19.93 0.18 -4.60
C ARG A 93 -18.62 -0.61 -4.64
N ALA A 94 -17.64 -0.08 -5.35
CA ALA A 94 -16.32 -0.69 -5.47
C ALA A 94 -15.21 0.34 -5.22
N THR A 95 -14.09 -0.13 -4.65
CA THR A 95 -12.87 0.66 -4.52
C THR A 95 -11.88 0.21 -5.58
N TRP A 96 -11.41 1.17 -6.39
CA TRP A 96 -10.47 0.92 -7.49
C TRP A 96 -9.05 1.14 -6.98
N ALA A 97 -8.51 0.12 -6.33
CA ALA A 97 -7.14 0.10 -5.85
C ALA A 97 -6.14 -0.05 -7.01
N GLY A 98 -4.89 0.21 -6.76
CA GLY A 98 -3.81 0.03 -7.73
C GLY A 98 -2.52 -0.27 -7.00
N ALA A 99 -1.41 -0.31 -7.74
CA ALA A 99 -0.10 -0.57 -7.16
C ALA A 99 0.16 0.32 -5.93
N PRO A 100 0.78 -0.24 -4.88
CA PRO A 100 1.11 0.49 -3.67
C PRO A 100 2.06 1.65 -3.98
N LYS A 101 2.07 2.64 -3.10
CA LYS A 101 3.04 3.73 -3.19
C LYS A 101 4.45 3.17 -2.99
N PRO A 102 5.40 3.43 -3.91
CA PRO A 102 6.78 3.06 -3.68
C PRO A 102 7.31 3.73 -2.42
N VAL A 103 7.82 2.94 -1.49
CA VAL A 103 8.36 3.42 -0.21
C VAL A 103 9.87 3.18 -0.23
N ALA A 104 10.63 4.22 0.11
CA ALA A 104 12.08 4.13 0.16
C ALA A 104 12.61 3.78 1.56
N ASP A 105 11.76 3.87 2.59
CA ASP A 105 12.08 3.57 3.99
C ASP A 105 10.81 3.00 4.64
N ASP A 106 10.71 1.69 4.63
CA ASP A 106 9.54 0.96 5.10
C ASP A 106 9.29 1.18 6.60
N LEU A 107 10.36 1.32 7.40
CA LEU A 107 10.24 1.54 8.83
C LEU A 107 9.61 2.90 9.15
N LYS A 108 10.06 3.96 8.45
CA LYS A 108 9.48 5.30 8.64
C LYS A 108 8.05 5.38 8.15
N ALA A 109 7.72 4.67 7.08
CA ALA A 109 6.35 4.58 6.59
C ALA A 109 5.45 3.85 7.60
N ALA A 110 5.89 2.70 8.12
CA ALA A 110 5.16 1.93 9.11
C ALA A 110 4.93 2.75 10.41
N LYS A 111 5.96 3.46 10.91
CA LYS A 111 5.83 4.38 12.06
C LYS A 111 4.82 5.51 11.79
N SER A 112 4.82 6.06 10.58
CA SER A 112 3.86 7.09 10.19
C SER A 112 2.42 6.56 10.19
N HIS A 113 2.20 5.37 9.64
CA HIS A 113 0.91 4.69 9.65
C HIS A 113 0.44 4.41 11.09
N GLU A 114 1.33 3.92 11.96
CA GLU A 114 1.02 3.68 13.37
C GLU A 114 0.58 4.96 14.08
N VAL A 115 1.30 6.06 13.91
CA VAL A 115 0.97 7.35 14.51
C VAL A 115 -0.40 7.85 14.03
N TYR A 116 -0.66 7.87 12.73
CA TYR A 116 -1.94 8.34 12.18
C TYR A 116 -3.11 7.43 12.55
N ARG A 117 -2.87 6.11 12.62
CA ARG A 117 -3.87 5.15 13.11
C ARG A 117 -4.21 5.41 14.58
N ASN A 118 -3.21 5.62 15.43
CA ASN A 118 -3.39 5.94 16.84
C ASN A 118 -4.10 7.29 17.09
N MET A 119 -3.93 8.24 16.16
CA MET A 119 -4.66 9.51 16.14
C MET A 119 -6.11 9.36 15.62
N GLY A 120 -6.50 8.21 15.11
CA GLY A 120 -7.82 7.97 14.50
C GLY A 120 -8.02 8.62 13.12
N VAL A 121 -6.95 9.03 12.46
CA VAL A 121 -6.98 9.69 11.14
C VAL A 121 -6.94 8.68 10.00
N LEU A 122 -6.24 7.54 10.19
CA LEU A 122 -6.20 6.42 9.23
C LEU A 122 -6.89 5.20 9.82
N SER A 123 -7.67 4.52 8.99
CA SER A 123 -8.22 3.19 9.27
C SER A 123 -7.24 2.08 8.84
N ASP A 124 -7.49 0.84 9.28
CA ASP A 124 -6.75 -0.33 8.80
C ASP A 124 -6.95 -0.55 7.30
N GLN A 125 -8.12 -0.16 6.76
CA GLN A 125 -8.40 -0.18 5.33
C GLN A 125 -7.50 0.78 4.56
N ASP A 126 -7.33 2.03 5.04
CA ASP A 126 -6.47 3.02 4.38
C ASP A 126 -5.01 2.53 4.33
N ILE A 127 -4.55 1.86 5.40
CA ILE A 127 -3.20 1.29 5.46
C ILE A 127 -3.07 0.11 4.49
N ALA A 128 -4.08 -0.76 4.43
CA ALA A 128 -4.10 -1.87 3.48
C ALA A 128 -4.08 -1.36 2.03
N ASP A 129 -4.88 -0.34 1.71
CA ASP A 129 -4.92 0.30 0.38
C ASP A 129 -3.56 0.92 0.00
N ASP A 130 -2.88 1.58 0.94
CA ASP A 130 -1.53 2.14 0.73
C ASP A 130 -0.49 1.04 0.49
N LEU A 131 -0.68 -0.13 1.08
CA LEU A 131 0.16 -1.32 0.87
C LEU A 131 -0.25 -2.16 -0.35
N GLY A 132 -1.37 -1.82 -1.00
CA GLY A 132 -1.92 -2.57 -2.14
C GLY A 132 -2.50 -3.93 -1.75
N LEU A 133 -2.99 -4.05 -0.51
CA LEU A 133 -3.60 -5.25 0.03
C LEU A 133 -5.12 -5.08 0.18
N ASP A 134 -5.86 -6.18 0.09
CA ASP A 134 -7.26 -6.23 0.46
C ASP A 134 -7.37 -6.51 1.97
N ILE A 135 -8.10 -5.68 2.71
CA ILE A 135 -8.23 -5.83 4.16
C ILE A 135 -9.00 -7.11 4.55
N GLU A 136 -9.98 -7.52 3.74
CA GLU A 136 -10.75 -8.75 4.00
C GLU A 136 -9.86 -9.97 3.82
N ASP A 137 -9.01 -9.99 2.80
CA ASP A 137 -8.01 -11.04 2.58
C ASP A 137 -7.01 -11.09 3.74
N VAL A 138 -6.55 -9.93 4.22
CA VAL A 138 -5.66 -9.85 5.38
C VAL A 138 -6.33 -10.43 6.63
N TYR A 139 -7.59 -10.06 6.91
CA TYR A 139 -8.32 -10.59 8.06
C TYR A 139 -8.64 -12.07 7.92
N ALA A 140 -9.02 -12.54 6.76
CA ALA A 140 -9.25 -13.95 6.48
C ALA A 140 -7.97 -14.78 6.69
N GLN A 141 -6.83 -14.25 6.24
CA GLN A 141 -5.53 -14.89 6.44
C GLN A 141 -5.15 -14.92 7.93
N ARG A 142 -5.31 -13.82 8.66
CA ARG A 142 -5.05 -13.77 10.11
C ARG A 142 -5.94 -14.73 10.90
N ALA A 143 -7.20 -14.88 10.50
CA ALA A 143 -8.10 -15.86 11.13
C ALA A 143 -7.61 -17.31 10.93
N ARG A 144 -7.15 -17.65 9.70
CA ARG A 144 -6.55 -18.95 9.40
C ARG A 144 -5.27 -19.19 10.22
N GLU A 145 -4.40 -18.19 10.30
CA GLU A 145 -3.16 -18.26 11.07
C GLU A 145 -3.43 -18.45 12.58
N LYS A 146 -4.47 -17.77 13.10
CA LYS A 146 -4.89 -17.97 14.49
C LYS A 146 -5.31 -19.42 14.74
N SER A 147 -6.18 -19.99 13.90
CA SER A 147 -6.61 -21.38 13.99
C SER A 147 -5.45 -22.37 13.85
N LEU A 148 -4.47 -22.06 13.01
CA LEU A 148 -3.26 -22.89 12.89
C LEU A 148 -2.40 -22.81 14.16
N ARG A 149 -2.20 -21.62 14.72
CA ARG A 149 -1.45 -21.46 15.98
C ARG A 149 -2.11 -22.23 17.14
N GLU A 150 -3.41 -22.12 17.29
CA GLU A 150 -4.18 -22.88 18.28
C GLU A 150 -3.98 -24.40 18.10
N ARG A 151 -4.00 -24.89 16.85
CA ARG A 151 -3.78 -26.31 16.52
C ARG A 151 -2.39 -26.82 16.92
N TYR A 152 -1.37 -25.99 16.80
CA TYR A 152 0.04 -26.33 17.08
C TYR A 152 0.51 -25.85 18.45
N ASP A 153 -0.39 -25.39 19.32
CA ASP A 153 -0.10 -24.88 20.67
C ASP A 153 0.98 -23.77 20.67
N LEU A 154 0.90 -22.86 19.67
CA LEU A 154 1.81 -21.72 19.55
C LEU A 154 1.22 -20.50 20.29
N PRO A 155 2.06 -19.68 20.95
CA PRO A 155 1.59 -18.52 21.71
C PRO A 155 0.97 -17.46 20.81
N ASP A 156 -0.10 -16.81 21.28
CA ASP A 156 -0.81 -15.73 20.56
C ASP A 156 0.05 -14.49 20.31
N ASN A 157 1.06 -14.25 21.15
CA ASN A 157 1.93 -13.08 21.13
C ASN A 157 3.21 -13.27 20.30
N PHE A 158 3.18 -14.13 19.29
CA PHE A 158 4.34 -14.34 18.41
C PHE A 158 4.76 -13.06 17.64
N TYR A 159 3.86 -12.12 17.52
CA TYR A 159 4.13 -10.79 16.94
C TYR A 159 4.07 -9.72 18.03
N PRO A 160 5.15 -8.98 18.31
CA PRO A 160 5.11 -7.86 19.25
C PRO A 160 4.09 -6.81 18.78
N THR A 161 3.28 -6.35 19.72
CA THR A 161 2.10 -5.50 19.43
C THR A 161 2.46 -4.04 19.11
N SER A 162 3.73 -3.63 19.22
CA SER A 162 4.17 -2.25 18.96
C SER A 162 5.62 -2.18 18.48
N LEU A 163 5.87 -1.24 17.57
CA LEU A 163 7.21 -0.84 17.12
C LEU A 163 8.07 -0.23 18.26
N SER A 164 7.46 0.11 19.41
CA SER A 164 8.15 0.64 20.59
C SER A 164 9.23 -0.29 21.15
N GLN A 165 9.12 -1.60 20.93
CA GLN A 165 10.16 -2.55 21.34
C GLN A 165 11.38 -2.53 20.42
N THR A 166 11.20 -2.15 19.14
CA THR A 166 12.30 -1.97 18.19
C THR A 166 13.13 -0.72 18.54
N GLU A 167 12.48 0.34 19.05
CA GLU A 167 13.18 1.54 19.54
C GLU A 167 14.01 1.28 20.81
N ALA A 168 13.61 0.33 21.64
CA ALA A 168 14.37 -0.07 22.81
C ALA A 168 15.66 -0.82 22.42
N ILE A 169 15.64 -1.56 21.30
CA ILE A 169 16.81 -2.25 20.76
C ILE A 169 17.76 -1.27 20.08
N GLU A 170 17.24 -0.28 19.33
CA GLU A 170 18.07 0.78 18.72
C GLU A 170 18.67 1.76 19.73
N ARG A 171 18.08 1.90 20.93
CA ARG A 171 18.61 2.72 22.03
C ARG A 171 19.54 1.96 22.97
N ALA A 172 19.74 0.68 22.76
CA ALA A 172 20.78 -0.03 23.49
C ALA A 172 22.12 0.66 23.22
N PRO A 173 22.88 1.11 24.22
CA PRO A 173 24.16 1.76 24.00
C PRO A 173 25.05 0.79 23.22
N GLU A 174 25.70 1.30 22.18
CA GLU A 174 26.75 0.55 21.49
C GLU A 174 27.73 0.01 22.54
N PRO A 175 28.12 -1.26 22.47
CA PRO A 175 29.11 -1.80 23.39
C PRO A 175 30.37 -0.92 23.28
N ASP A 176 30.81 -0.38 24.41
CA ASP A 176 32.01 0.46 24.51
C ASP A 176 33.20 -0.29 23.87
N PRO A 177 33.74 0.21 22.74
CA PRO A 177 34.87 -0.44 22.08
C PRO A 177 36.15 -0.45 22.93
N GLY A 178 36.12 0.20 24.13
CA GLY A 178 37.23 0.27 25.06
C GLY A 178 37.17 -0.71 26.25
N ALA A 179 36.10 -1.48 26.39
CA ALA A 179 36.00 -2.48 27.45
C ALA A 179 36.83 -3.73 27.10
N HIS A 180 38.14 -3.66 27.32
CA HIS A 180 38.98 -4.82 27.36
C HIS A 180 38.54 -5.69 28.57
N PRO A 181 38.32 -7.00 28.43
CA PRO A 181 38.16 -7.89 29.57
C PRO A 181 39.50 -7.88 30.32
N GLY A 182 39.46 -7.27 31.52
CA GLY A 182 40.61 -7.24 32.41
C GLY A 182 41.07 -8.69 32.69
N GLY A 183 42.34 -8.92 32.40
CA GLY A 183 43.01 -10.13 32.85
C GLY A 183 43.18 -10.11 34.35
N ASP A 184 42.92 -11.23 34.95
CA ASP A 184 43.61 -11.78 36.10
C ASP A 184 43.86 -13.27 35.85
#